data_9f0be4720ced6afbb94de2e927f6239c
#
_entry.id   9f0be4720ced6afbb94de2e927f6239c
#
_cell.length_a   1.000
_cell.length_b   1.000
_cell.length_c   1.000
_cell.angle_alpha   90.00
_cell.angle_beta   90.00
_cell.angle_gamma   90.00
#
_symmetry.space_group_name_H-M   'P 1'
#
loop_
_entity.id
_entity.type
_entity.pdbx_description
1 polymer ?
#
loop_
_entity_poly.entity_id
_entity_poly.type
_entity_poly.pdbx_seq_one_letter_code
_entity_poly.pdbx_strand_id
1 'polypeptide(L)'
;LPKVSEQSIAEEIDEHKPPEEDLLEKMRRFSDPAYLHTVSMNDLYENVYQSKPPVIDGLLYAGTYLFVGAPKVGKSFLMAQLAYHVSMGLPLWGYAVRQGTVLYLALEDDHRRLQERLYRMFGTDSTPDLHFAICAKKLGNGLEEQLKKFIKRHPDTRLVIIDTLQKVRENSGDKYSYASDYDVITGLKEFADASGICLLLVHHTRKQQADDKFDMISGTNGLLGAADGAFLLQKERRTDSAATLDISGRDQQDQRLYLSRDEERLVWQLERTGTELWREPPD
;
A
#
# COMPACT_ATOMS: atom_id res chain seq x y z
N LEU A 1 35.13 25.03 -47.57
CA LEU A 1 34.65 24.35 -46.34
C LEU A 1 35.35 23.01 -46.29
N PRO A 2 36.16 22.67 -45.24
CA PRO A 2 36.81 21.37 -45.13
C PRO A 2 35.78 20.31 -44.72
N LYS A 3 35.79 19.19 -45.40
CA LYS A 3 35.02 17.98 -45.06
C LYS A 3 35.63 17.39 -43.78
N VAL A 4 34.92 17.42 -42.68
CA VAL A 4 35.24 16.62 -41.48
C VAL A 4 34.95 15.18 -41.85
N SER A 5 35.93 14.30 -41.73
CA SER A 5 35.79 12.88 -42.06
C SER A 5 35.03 12.14 -40.95
N GLU A 6 34.18 11.23 -41.38
CA GLU A 6 33.37 10.39 -40.45
C GLU A 6 34.21 9.58 -39.43
N GLN A 7 35.51 9.39 -39.70
CA GLN A 7 36.44 8.78 -38.75
C GLN A 7 36.79 9.61 -37.52
N SER A 8 36.72 10.95 -37.61
CA SER A 8 36.98 11.84 -36.48
C SER A 8 35.85 11.88 -35.45
N ILE A 9 34.63 11.49 -35.85
CA ILE A 9 33.46 11.48 -34.93
C ILE A 9 33.42 10.12 -34.20
N ALA A 10 33.92 9.05 -34.78
CA ALA A 10 33.95 7.72 -34.15
C ALA A 10 35.02 7.62 -33.04
N GLU A 11 36.12 8.37 -33.13
CA GLU A 11 37.17 8.38 -32.11
C GLU A 11 36.81 9.23 -30.86
N GLU A 12 35.95 10.26 -30.98
CA GLU A 12 35.52 11.06 -29.85
C GLU A 12 34.39 10.40 -28.98
N ILE A 13 33.74 9.35 -29.47
CA ILE A 13 32.65 8.65 -28.76
C ILE A 13 33.20 7.53 -27.83
N ASP A 14 34.44 7.10 -27.99
CA ASP A 14 35.01 5.96 -27.25
C ASP A 14 35.75 6.39 -25.94
N GLU A 15 36.00 7.67 -25.71
CA GLU A 15 36.73 8.14 -24.52
C GLU A 15 35.90 8.24 -23.23
N HIS A 16 34.56 8.00 -23.28
CA HIS A 16 33.68 8.15 -22.10
C HIS A 16 32.96 6.85 -21.71
N LYS A 17 33.40 5.70 -22.21
CA LYS A 17 32.89 4.43 -21.69
C LYS A 17 33.64 4.13 -20.38
N PRO A 18 32.96 4.08 -19.22
CA PRO A 18 33.62 3.70 -17.98
C PRO A 18 34.23 2.30 -18.20
N PRO A 19 35.45 2.04 -17.66
CA PRO A 19 36.08 0.74 -17.82
C PRO A 19 35.12 -0.36 -17.35
N GLU A 20 34.99 -1.41 -18.16
CA GLU A 20 34.22 -2.61 -17.76
C GLU A 20 34.79 -3.11 -16.44
N GLU A 21 34.14 -2.76 -15.36
CA GLU A 21 34.52 -3.20 -14.04
C GLU A 21 34.40 -4.71 -13.99
N ASP A 22 35.52 -5.39 -13.70
CA ASP A 22 35.56 -6.85 -13.64
C ASP A 22 34.48 -7.33 -12.65
N LEU A 23 33.62 -8.24 -13.09
CA LEU A 23 32.51 -8.80 -12.30
C LEU A 23 33.00 -9.31 -10.93
N LEU A 24 34.24 -9.84 -10.87
CA LEU A 24 34.87 -10.29 -9.63
C LEU A 24 35.19 -9.12 -8.68
N GLU A 25 35.61 -7.97 -9.20
CA GLU A 25 35.90 -6.78 -8.41
C GLU A 25 34.62 -6.18 -7.87
N LYS A 26 33.56 -6.14 -8.66
CA LYS A 26 32.23 -5.75 -8.28
C LYS A 26 31.68 -6.65 -7.16
N MET A 27 31.80 -7.96 -7.30
CA MET A 27 31.41 -8.93 -6.27
C MET A 27 32.22 -8.77 -4.97
N ARG A 28 33.54 -8.47 -5.05
CA ARG A 28 34.37 -8.21 -3.88
C ARG A 28 33.92 -6.96 -3.13
N ARG A 29 33.62 -5.87 -3.83
CA ARG A 29 33.09 -4.63 -3.23
C ARG A 29 31.77 -4.88 -2.51
N PHE A 30 30.84 -5.60 -3.14
CA PHE A 30 29.55 -5.93 -2.50
C PHE A 30 29.68 -6.86 -1.28
N SER A 31 30.79 -7.63 -1.19
CA SER A 31 31.06 -8.51 -0.07
C SER A 31 31.79 -7.83 1.08
N ASP A 32 32.30 -6.62 0.90
CA ASP A 32 32.97 -5.84 1.97
C ASP A 32 31.92 -5.13 2.85
N PRO A 33 31.82 -5.49 4.13
CA PRO A 33 30.87 -4.85 5.06
C PRO A 33 31.10 -3.33 5.23
N ALA A 34 32.28 -2.83 4.92
CA ALA A 34 32.62 -1.41 4.98
C ALA A 34 32.30 -0.64 3.70
N TYR A 35 31.88 -1.34 2.62
CA TYR A 35 31.58 -0.70 1.33
C TYR A 35 30.19 -0.09 1.35
N LEU A 36 30.13 1.23 1.24
CA LEU A 36 28.86 1.95 1.06
C LEU A 36 28.56 2.07 -0.45
N HIS A 37 27.50 1.39 -0.89
CA HIS A 37 27.04 1.51 -2.27
C HIS A 37 26.42 2.89 -2.50
N THR A 38 27.06 3.68 -3.34
CA THR A 38 26.57 5.02 -3.71
C THR A 38 26.34 5.09 -5.22
N VAL A 39 25.35 5.87 -5.63
CA VAL A 39 25.10 6.27 -7.02
C VAL A 39 25.22 7.79 -7.10
N SER A 40 25.83 8.29 -8.16
CA SER A 40 25.87 9.76 -8.37
C SER A 40 24.53 10.27 -8.87
N MET A 41 24.30 11.58 -8.76
CA MET A 41 23.11 12.22 -9.33
C MET A 41 23.03 12.04 -10.85
N ASN A 42 24.16 12.05 -11.54
CA ASN A 42 24.21 11.80 -12.99
C ASN A 42 23.73 10.37 -13.30
N ASP A 43 24.24 9.36 -12.56
CA ASP A 43 23.80 7.97 -12.74
C ASP A 43 22.28 7.82 -12.49
N LEU A 44 21.74 8.57 -11.51
CA LEU A 44 20.28 8.56 -11.26
C LEU A 44 19.48 9.15 -12.42
N TYR A 45 20.01 10.13 -13.14
CA TYR A 45 19.32 10.76 -14.28
C TYR A 45 19.49 9.95 -15.57
N GLU A 46 20.61 9.27 -15.73
CA GLU A 46 20.90 8.44 -16.91
C GLU A 46 20.20 7.09 -16.87
N ASN A 47 19.91 6.59 -15.66
CA ASN A 47 19.22 5.32 -15.49
C ASN A 47 17.69 5.48 -15.50
N VAL A 48 17.02 4.59 -16.23
CA VAL A 48 15.56 4.51 -16.23
C VAL A 48 15.09 3.66 -15.06
N TYR A 49 14.66 4.30 -13.98
CA TYR A 49 14.00 3.62 -12.88
C TYR A 49 12.51 3.47 -13.22
N GLN A 50 12.06 2.22 -13.31
CA GLN A 50 10.63 1.97 -13.55
C GLN A 50 9.82 2.39 -12.33
N SER A 51 8.88 3.32 -12.52
CA SER A 51 7.90 3.63 -11.50
C SER A 51 7.01 2.41 -11.24
N LYS A 52 6.72 2.13 -9.98
CA LYS A 52 5.75 1.09 -9.63
C LYS A 52 4.36 1.55 -10.12
N PRO A 53 3.68 0.78 -10.98
CA PRO A 53 2.37 1.20 -11.46
C PRO A 53 1.36 1.20 -10.31
N PRO A 54 0.37 2.12 -10.33
CA PRO A 54 -0.68 2.15 -9.32
C PRO A 54 -1.50 0.87 -9.33
N VAL A 55 -2.00 0.48 -8.17
CA VAL A 55 -3.04 -0.56 -8.01
C VAL A 55 -4.40 0.05 -8.31
N ILE A 56 -4.64 1.26 -7.78
CA ILE A 56 -5.78 2.12 -8.10
C ILE A 56 -5.19 3.49 -8.40
N ASP A 57 -5.32 3.93 -9.65
CA ASP A 57 -4.68 5.14 -10.14
C ASP A 57 -5.14 6.38 -9.37
N GLY A 58 -4.18 7.22 -8.95
CA GLY A 58 -4.45 8.40 -8.12
C GLY A 58 -4.86 8.11 -6.67
N LEU A 59 -4.98 6.83 -6.25
CA LEU A 59 -5.47 6.46 -4.93
C LEU A 59 -4.55 5.50 -4.17
N LEU A 60 -4.08 4.42 -4.80
CA LEU A 60 -3.34 3.36 -4.12
C LEU A 60 -2.21 2.80 -5.00
N TYR A 61 -1.00 2.81 -4.49
CA TYR A 61 0.21 2.39 -5.21
C TYR A 61 0.86 1.16 -4.57
N ALA A 62 1.85 0.57 -5.23
CA ALA A 62 2.67 -0.44 -4.61
C ALA A 62 3.46 0.18 -3.44
N GLY A 63 3.54 -0.53 -2.31
CA GLY A 63 4.14 -0.05 -1.06
C GLY A 63 3.32 -0.50 0.14
N THR A 64 3.61 0.05 1.32
CA THR A 64 2.95 -0.31 2.58
C THR A 64 2.15 0.86 3.13
N TYR A 65 0.84 0.65 3.31
CA TYR A 65 -0.08 1.67 3.76
C TYR A 65 -0.83 1.23 5.02
N LEU A 66 -1.10 2.18 5.91
CA LEU A 66 -1.99 1.98 7.04
C LEU A 66 -3.42 2.33 6.64
N PHE A 67 -4.39 1.48 6.96
CA PHE A 67 -5.81 1.81 6.86
C PHE A 67 -6.42 1.90 8.26
N VAL A 68 -6.77 3.09 8.70
CA VAL A 68 -7.07 3.38 10.09
C VAL A 68 -8.49 3.89 10.26
N GLY A 69 -9.07 3.68 11.42
CA GLY A 69 -10.37 4.22 11.79
C GLY A 69 -10.90 3.59 13.06
N ALA A 70 -11.90 4.22 13.66
CA ALA A 70 -12.53 3.74 14.87
C ALA A 70 -13.11 2.31 14.69
N PRO A 71 -13.25 1.52 15.77
CA PRO A 71 -13.95 0.24 15.70
C PRO A 71 -15.38 0.43 15.16
N LYS A 72 -15.81 -0.48 14.27
CA LYS A 72 -17.15 -0.51 13.67
C LYS A 72 -17.49 0.67 12.74
N VAL A 73 -16.50 1.46 12.30
CA VAL A 73 -16.70 2.55 11.32
C VAL A 73 -16.99 2.06 9.91
N GLY A 74 -16.71 0.77 9.61
CA GLY A 74 -16.95 0.17 8.30
C GLY A 74 -15.68 -0.17 7.52
N LYS A 75 -14.51 -0.21 8.18
CA LYS A 75 -13.21 -0.54 7.53
C LYS A 75 -13.25 -1.84 6.74
N SER A 76 -13.67 -2.95 7.35
CA SER A 76 -13.67 -4.27 6.69
C SER A 76 -14.61 -4.35 5.49
N PHE A 77 -15.67 -3.53 5.43
CA PHE A 77 -16.50 -3.40 4.23
C PHE A 77 -15.75 -2.68 3.11
N LEU A 78 -15.04 -1.59 3.44
CA LEU A 78 -14.23 -0.89 2.44
C LEU A 78 -13.05 -1.77 1.98
N MET A 79 -12.43 -2.53 2.87
CA MET A 79 -11.38 -3.50 2.49
C MET A 79 -11.91 -4.56 1.54
N ALA A 80 -13.09 -5.13 1.80
CA ALA A 80 -13.73 -6.09 0.91
C ALA A 80 -14.07 -5.48 -0.46
N GLN A 81 -14.52 -4.22 -0.47
CA GLN A 81 -14.79 -3.48 -1.71
C GLN A 81 -13.52 -3.22 -2.52
N LEU A 82 -12.45 -2.72 -1.90
CA LEU A 82 -11.15 -2.55 -2.54
C LEU A 82 -10.64 -3.87 -3.14
N ALA A 83 -10.69 -4.94 -2.33
CA ALA A 83 -10.25 -6.27 -2.75
C ALA A 83 -11.03 -6.78 -3.96
N TYR A 84 -12.35 -6.63 -3.95
CA TYR A 84 -13.21 -7.04 -5.05
C TYR A 84 -12.92 -6.25 -6.33
N HIS A 85 -12.84 -4.92 -6.24
CA HIS A 85 -12.55 -4.09 -7.41
C HIS A 85 -11.18 -4.39 -8.02
N VAL A 86 -10.15 -4.61 -7.20
CA VAL A 86 -8.80 -4.97 -7.69
C VAL A 86 -8.80 -6.34 -8.34
N SER A 87 -9.44 -7.34 -7.74
CA SER A 87 -9.49 -8.69 -8.31
C SER A 87 -10.32 -8.79 -9.59
N MET A 88 -11.35 -7.96 -9.73
CA MET A 88 -12.20 -7.91 -10.93
C MET A 88 -11.70 -6.94 -12.00
N GLY A 89 -10.76 -6.04 -11.68
CA GLY A 89 -10.35 -4.96 -12.58
C GLY A 89 -11.43 -3.91 -12.83
N LEU A 90 -12.38 -3.77 -11.91
CA LEU A 90 -13.48 -2.82 -12.02
C LEU A 90 -13.07 -1.45 -11.47
N PRO A 91 -13.39 -0.35 -12.15
CA PRO A 91 -13.13 0.99 -11.61
C PRO A 91 -13.75 1.17 -10.23
N LEU A 92 -13.00 1.80 -9.30
CA LEU A 92 -13.51 2.18 -7.99
C LEU A 92 -13.73 3.70 -7.95
N TRP A 93 -14.96 4.14 -7.75
CA TRP A 93 -15.32 5.58 -7.67
C TRP A 93 -14.82 6.41 -8.87
N GLY A 94 -14.72 5.80 -10.04
CA GLY A 94 -14.19 6.44 -11.26
C GLY A 94 -12.66 6.36 -11.41
N TYR A 95 -11.93 5.93 -10.38
CA TYR A 95 -10.50 5.66 -10.47
C TYR A 95 -10.24 4.36 -11.24
N ALA A 96 -9.29 4.39 -12.17
CA ALA A 96 -8.87 3.21 -12.92
C ALA A 96 -8.18 2.20 -11.99
N VAL A 97 -8.51 0.91 -12.16
CA VAL A 97 -7.99 -0.18 -11.32
C VAL A 97 -7.16 -1.12 -12.16
N ARG A 98 -5.98 -1.45 -11.71
CA ARG A 98 -5.16 -2.50 -12.31
C ARG A 98 -5.53 -3.84 -11.73
N GLN A 99 -6.12 -4.71 -12.57
CA GLN A 99 -6.50 -6.05 -12.17
C GLN A 99 -5.30 -6.89 -11.71
N GLY A 100 -5.54 -7.76 -10.72
CA GLY A 100 -4.62 -8.80 -10.27
C GLY A 100 -5.14 -9.53 -9.05
N THR A 101 -4.42 -10.58 -8.68
CA THR A 101 -4.77 -11.41 -7.52
C THR A 101 -4.68 -10.59 -6.23
N VAL A 102 -5.65 -10.80 -5.35
CA VAL A 102 -5.74 -10.19 -4.02
C VAL A 102 -5.75 -11.25 -2.94
N LEU A 103 -4.93 -11.06 -1.90
CA LEU A 103 -4.98 -11.83 -0.67
C LEU A 103 -5.54 -10.98 0.46
N TYR A 104 -6.64 -11.40 1.06
CA TYR A 104 -7.25 -10.74 2.22
C TYR A 104 -7.17 -11.63 3.46
N LEU A 105 -6.28 -11.28 4.39
CA LEU A 105 -6.20 -11.91 5.72
C LEU A 105 -7.27 -11.28 6.62
N ALA A 106 -8.47 -11.89 6.65
CA ALA A 106 -9.62 -11.44 7.43
C ALA A 106 -9.61 -12.12 8.83
N LEU A 107 -8.64 -11.73 9.67
CA LEU A 107 -8.28 -12.44 10.90
C LEU A 107 -9.24 -12.22 12.09
N GLU A 108 -10.25 -11.39 11.91
CA GLU A 108 -11.34 -11.16 12.88
C GLU A 108 -12.68 -11.77 12.42
N ASP A 109 -12.68 -12.42 11.25
CA ASP A 109 -13.86 -13.02 10.64
C ASP A 109 -13.81 -14.55 10.64
N ASP A 110 -14.94 -15.16 10.28
CA ASP A 110 -15.09 -16.56 9.89
C ASP A 110 -15.64 -16.66 8.46
N HIS A 111 -15.56 -17.85 7.87
CA HIS A 111 -16.00 -18.06 6.47
C HIS A 111 -17.47 -17.73 6.25
N ARG A 112 -18.35 -18.04 7.21
CA ARG A 112 -19.79 -17.76 7.12
C ARG A 112 -20.06 -16.25 7.08
N ARG A 113 -19.43 -15.49 7.98
CA ARG A 113 -19.57 -14.02 8.02
C ARG A 113 -19.00 -13.37 6.77
N LEU A 114 -17.88 -13.87 6.26
CA LEU A 114 -17.31 -13.40 4.98
C LEU A 114 -18.27 -13.69 3.84
N GLN A 115 -18.82 -14.90 3.73
CA GLN A 115 -19.77 -15.28 2.68
C GLN A 115 -21.02 -14.39 2.72
N GLU A 116 -21.65 -14.22 3.89
CA GLU A 116 -22.83 -13.36 4.07
C GLU A 116 -22.54 -11.91 3.67
N ARG A 117 -21.38 -11.38 4.07
CA ARG A 117 -20.93 -10.02 3.73
C ARG A 117 -20.74 -9.85 2.23
N LEU A 118 -19.97 -10.73 1.61
CA LEU A 118 -19.66 -10.66 0.18
C LEU A 118 -20.91 -10.80 -0.67
N TYR A 119 -21.79 -11.75 -0.31
CA TYR A 119 -23.06 -11.93 -0.99
C TYR A 119 -23.95 -10.69 -0.90
N ARG A 120 -24.01 -10.06 0.28
CA ARG A 120 -24.76 -8.82 0.46
C ARG A 120 -24.18 -7.66 -0.36
N MET A 121 -22.84 -7.56 -0.43
CA MET A 121 -22.16 -6.46 -1.14
C MET A 121 -22.20 -6.62 -2.66
N PHE A 122 -21.98 -7.83 -3.17
CA PHE A 122 -21.70 -8.08 -4.58
C PHE A 122 -22.67 -9.08 -5.23
N GLY A 123 -23.60 -9.67 -4.46
CA GLY A 123 -24.53 -10.66 -4.96
C GLY A 123 -23.80 -11.97 -5.32
N THR A 124 -24.09 -12.49 -6.52
CA THR A 124 -23.52 -13.76 -7.02
C THR A 124 -22.23 -13.57 -7.80
N ASP A 125 -21.82 -12.33 -8.07
CA ASP A 125 -20.61 -12.04 -8.83
C ASP A 125 -19.37 -12.45 -8.03
N SER A 126 -18.56 -13.31 -8.60
CA SER A 126 -17.40 -13.90 -7.93
C SER A 126 -16.18 -13.95 -8.86
N THR A 127 -15.01 -14.06 -8.27
CA THR A 127 -13.74 -14.14 -8.98
C THR A 127 -12.82 -15.17 -8.32
N PRO A 128 -12.03 -15.94 -9.10
CA PRO A 128 -11.01 -16.82 -8.56
C PRO A 128 -9.78 -16.05 -8.02
N ASP A 129 -9.65 -14.76 -8.34
CA ASP A 129 -8.47 -13.95 -8.03
C ASP A 129 -8.57 -13.21 -6.67
N LEU A 130 -9.65 -13.43 -5.91
CA LEU A 130 -9.81 -12.91 -4.56
C LEU A 130 -9.77 -14.05 -3.54
N HIS A 131 -8.68 -14.11 -2.78
CA HIS A 131 -8.42 -15.15 -1.79
C HIS A 131 -8.57 -14.63 -0.37
N PHE A 132 -9.20 -15.43 0.50
CA PHE A 132 -9.37 -15.11 1.92
C PHE A 132 -8.64 -16.10 2.81
N ALA A 133 -8.02 -15.59 3.89
CA ALA A 133 -7.53 -16.41 4.99
C ALA A 133 -8.06 -15.85 6.32
N ILE A 134 -8.64 -16.71 7.16
CA ILE A 134 -9.16 -16.35 8.48
C ILE A 134 -8.15 -16.62 9.61
N CYS A 135 -7.00 -17.19 9.29
CA CYS A 135 -5.89 -17.39 10.19
C CYS A 135 -4.56 -17.23 9.46
N ALA A 136 -3.55 -16.75 10.17
CA ALA A 136 -2.19 -16.61 9.69
C ALA A 136 -1.22 -16.76 10.86
N LYS A 137 0.05 -17.01 10.55
CA LYS A 137 1.13 -16.95 11.52
C LYS A 137 1.40 -15.50 11.95
N LYS A 138 2.23 -15.33 12.97
CA LYS A 138 2.65 -14.01 13.46
C LYS A 138 3.85 -13.49 12.67
N LEU A 139 4.03 -12.18 12.69
CA LEU A 139 5.24 -11.51 12.22
C LEU A 139 6.46 -12.05 12.97
N GLY A 140 7.57 -12.25 12.27
CA GLY A 140 8.77 -12.89 12.82
C GLY A 140 8.62 -14.37 13.11
N ASN A 141 7.45 -14.97 12.93
CA ASN A 141 7.12 -16.34 13.26
C ASN A 141 6.48 -17.12 12.10
N GLY A 142 6.81 -16.72 10.87
CA GLY A 142 6.47 -17.41 9.64
C GLY A 142 5.33 -16.81 8.82
N LEU A 143 4.85 -15.59 9.13
CA LEU A 143 3.89 -14.88 8.28
C LEU A 143 4.53 -14.51 6.94
N GLU A 144 5.75 -14.00 6.96
CA GLU A 144 6.49 -13.59 5.79
C GLU A 144 6.69 -14.76 4.80
N GLU A 145 6.98 -15.95 5.32
CA GLU A 145 7.08 -17.16 4.50
C GLU A 145 5.74 -17.58 3.91
N GLN A 146 4.64 -17.41 4.66
CA GLN A 146 3.30 -17.67 4.15
C GLN A 146 2.97 -16.73 2.99
N LEU A 147 3.24 -15.43 3.14
CA LEU A 147 3.02 -14.41 2.13
C LEU A 147 3.90 -14.66 0.88
N LYS A 148 5.21 -14.92 1.07
CA LYS A 148 6.14 -15.27 -0.02
C LYS A 148 5.66 -16.49 -0.82
N LYS A 149 5.19 -17.54 -0.13
CA LYS A 149 4.66 -18.73 -0.79
C LYS A 149 3.38 -18.45 -1.56
N PHE A 150 2.50 -17.58 -1.04
CA PHE A 150 1.29 -17.17 -1.74
C PHE A 150 1.64 -16.42 -3.02
N ILE A 151 2.49 -15.37 -2.95
CA ILE A 151 2.90 -14.57 -4.10
C ILE A 151 3.62 -15.43 -5.15
N LYS A 152 4.44 -16.39 -4.73
CA LYS A 152 5.09 -17.32 -5.66
C LYS A 152 4.08 -18.16 -6.46
N ARG A 153 2.92 -18.50 -5.87
CA ARG A 153 1.85 -19.24 -6.55
C ARG A 153 0.96 -18.33 -7.40
N HIS A 154 0.89 -17.05 -7.04
CA HIS A 154 0.08 -16.02 -7.69
C HIS A 154 0.97 -14.82 -8.03
N PRO A 155 1.79 -14.91 -9.10
CA PRO A 155 2.78 -13.88 -9.43
C PRO A 155 2.17 -12.56 -9.90
N ASP A 156 0.89 -12.56 -10.23
CA ASP A 156 0.07 -11.40 -10.57
C ASP A 156 -0.55 -10.71 -9.34
N THR A 157 -0.18 -11.11 -8.13
CA THR A 157 -0.66 -10.49 -6.89
C THR A 157 -0.37 -8.98 -6.89
N ARG A 158 -1.40 -8.17 -6.65
CA ARG A 158 -1.32 -6.70 -6.59
C ARG A 158 -1.54 -6.15 -5.20
N LEU A 159 -2.41 -6.79 -4.43
CA LEU A 159 -2.85 -6.29 -3.14
C LEU A 159 -2.86 -7.40 -2.11
N VAL A 160 -2.27 -7.13 -0.95
CA VAL A 160 -2.41 -7.94 0.25
C VAL A 160 -3.02 -7.07 1.35
N ILE A 161 -4.11 -7.51 1.95
CA ILE A 161 -4.79 -6.82 3.05
C ILE A 161 -4.62 -7.64 4.32
N ILE A 162 -4.18 -7.01 5.41
CA ILE A 162 -4.11 -7.63 6.75
C ILE A 162 -5.10 -6.92 7.67
N ASP A 163 -6.21 -7.57 7.97
CA ASP A 163 -7.29 -7.07 8.85
C ASP A 163 -7.43 -7.96 10.09
N THR A 164 -6.80 -7.63 11.20
CA THR A 164 -6.07 -6.40 11.53
C THR A 164 -4.60 -6.66 11.81
N LEU A 165 -3.76 -5.63 11.72
CA LEU A 165 -2.34 -5.67 12.08
C LEU A 165 -2.13 -6.25 13.48
N GLN A 166 -3.01 -5.92 14.43
CA GLN A 166 -2.95 -6.42 15.82
C GLN A 166 -2.97 -7.95 15.90
N LYS A 167 -3.65 -8.63 14.98
CA LYS A 167 -3.78 -10.09 14.99
C LYS A 167 -2.51 -10.81 14.58
N VAL A 168 -1.64 -10.17 13.80
CA VAL A 168 -0.38 -10.76 13.34
C VAL A 168 0.83 -10.34 14.17
N ARG A 169 0.69 -9.32 15.04
CA ARG A 169 1.76 -8.93 15.97
C ARG A 169 1.93 -10.00 17.04
N GLU A 170 3.19 -10.19 17.49
CA GLU A 170 3.45 -11.01 18.66
C GLU A 170 2.89 -10.35 19.93
N ASN A 171 2.38 -11.18 20.85
CA ASN A 171 1.98 -10.76 22.18
C ASN A 171 3.23 -10.63 23.06
N SER A 172 4.19 -9.78 22.69
CA SER A 172 5.30 -9.42 23.55
C SER A 172 4.74 -8.49 24.63
N GLY A 173 4.57 -9.01 25.85
CA GLY A 173 3.99 -8.27 26.97
C GLY A 173 4.56 -6.86 27.10
N ASP A 174 3.72 -5.91 27.51
CA ASP A 174 3.96 -4.53 27.97
C ASP A 174 4.93 -3.60 27.21
N LYS A 175 5.48 -3.97 26.05
CA LYS A 175 6.42 -3.11 25.32
C LYS A 175 5.93 -2.77 23.90
N TYR A 176 4.82 -2.04 23.78
CA TYR A 176 4.56 -1.23 22.60
C TYR A 176 5.51 -0.02 22.66
N SER A 177 6.72 -0.18 22.14
CA SER A 177 7.66 0.92 21.99
C SER A 177 7.63 1.45 20.56
N TYR A 178 7.98 2.72 20.38
CA TYR A 178 8.16 3.34 19.06
C TYR A 178 9.06 2.48 18.16
N ALA A 179 10.19 1.98 18.71
CA ALA A 179 11.13 1.15 17.96
C ALA A 179 10.47 -0.15 17.46
N SER A 180 9.73 -0.85 18.33
CA SER A 180 9.03 -2.09 17.95
C SER A 180 7.98 -1.85 16.85
N ASP A 181 7.23 -0.75 16.92
CA ASP A 181 6.24 -0.39 15.91
C ASP A 181 6.91 -0.06 14.57
N TYR A 182 8.01 0.69 14.63
CA TYR A 182 8.80 1.06 13.46
C TYR A 182 9.39 -0.17 12.76
N ASP A 183 10.01 -1.07 13.52
CA ASP A 183 10.66 -2.29 13.00
C ASP A 183 9.64 -3.22 12.33
N VAL A 184 8.46 -3.38 12.93
CA VAL A 184 7.37 -4.18 12.35
C VAL A 184 6.95 -3.66 10.98
N ILE A 185 6.73 -2.35 10.84
CA ILE A 185 6.33 -1.77 9.55
C ILE A 185 7.48 -1.80 8.56
N THR A 186 8.72 -1.56 9.01
CA THR A 186 9.92 -1.60 8.15
C THR A 186 10.08 -2.98 7.51
N GLY A 187 9.97 -4.07 8.28
CA GLY A 187 10.05 -5.43 7.74
C GLY A 187 8.94 -5.75 6.74
N LEU A 188 7.71 -5.31 7.01
CA LEU A 188 6.59 -5.45 6.08
C LEU A 188 6.77 -4.61 4.82
N LYS A 189 7.34 -3.41 4.97
CA LYS A 189 7.65 -2.53 3.84
C LYS A 189 8.71 -3.14 2.93
N GLU A 190 9.81 -3.63 3.49
CA GLU A 190 10.86 -4.32 2.72
C GLU A 190 10.28 -5.50 1.93
N PHE A 191 9.38 -6.27 2.56
CA PHE A 191 8.67 -7.36 1.88
C PHE A 191 7.78 -6.85 0.73
N ALA A 192 6.98 -5.80 0.94
CA ALA A 192 6.10 -5.25 -0.07
C ALA A 192 6.90 -4.67 -1.26
N ASP A 193 7.98 -3.95 -0.96
CA ASP A 193 8.89 -3.36 -1.95
C ASP A 193 9.59 -4.42 -2.79
N ALA A 194 10.14 -5.45 -2.15
CA ALA A 194 10.80 -6.57 -2.84
C ALA A 194 9.83 -7.38 -3.71
N SER A 195 8.55 -7.44 -3.33
CA SER A 195 7.50 -8.17 -4.04
C SER A 195 6.78 -7.32 -5.09
N GLY A 196 6.96 -5.99 -5.09
CA GLY A 196 6.29 -5.06 -6.00
C GLY A 196 4.77 -4.98 -5.80
N ILE A 197 4.26 -5.24 -4.59
CA ILE A 197 2.83 -5.28 -4.24
C ILE A 197 2.42 -4.09 -3.37
N CYS A 198 1.13 -3.85 -3.29
CA CYS A 198 0.53 -3.03 -2.24
C CYS A 198 0.21 -3.90 -1.02
N LEU A 199 0.67 -3.48 0.14
CA LEU A 199 0.33 -4.07 1.43
C LEU A 199 -0.49 -3.07 2.24
N LEU A 200 -1.74 -3.41 2.55
CA LEU A 200 -2.68 -2.57 3.26
C LEU A 200 -2.95 -3.14 4.66
N LEU A 201 -2.52 -2.41 5.67
CA LEU A 201 -2.54 -2.83 7.08
C LEU A 201 -3.69 -2.14 7.81
N VAL A 202 -4.72 -2.89 8.15
CA VAL A 202 -5.86 -2.34 8.90
C VAL A 202 -5.51 -2.20 10.37
N HIS A 203 -5.75 -1.00 10.92
CA HIS A 203 -5.46 -0.68 12.30
C HIS A 203 -6.56 0.18 12.94
N HIS A 204 -6.51 0.38 14.25
CA HIS A 204 -7.48 1.18 14.99
C HIS A 204 -6.94 2.56 15.36
N THR A 205 -7.84 3.53 15.49
CA THR A 205 -7.53 4.84 16.09
C THR A 205 -7.58 4.76 17.62
N ARG A 206 -6.82 5.64 18.29
CA ARG A 206 -6.97 5.93 19.72
C ARG A 206 -8.28 6.70 19.93
N LYS A 207 -8.78 6.67 21.18
CA LYS A 207 -9.98 7.43 21.55
C LYS A 207 -9.72 8.92 21.80
N GLN A 208 -8.45 9.33 21.89
CA GLN A 208 -8.06 10.72 22.13
C GLN A 208 -8.21 11.54 20.86
N GLN A 209 -8.77 12.74 20.99
CA GLN A 209 -8.74 13.75 19.94
C GLN A 209 -7.31 14.32 19.85
N ALA A 210 -6.83 14.55 18.65
CA ALA A 210 -5.57 15.19 18.35
C ALA A 210 -5.80 16.34 17.37
N ASP A 211 -4.91 17.32 17.41
CA ASP A 211 -4.97 18.48 16.48
C ASP A 211 -4.72 18.01 15.03
N ASP A 212 -3.78 17.09 14.85
CA ASP A 212 -3.64 16.36 13.58
C ASP A 212 -4.44 15.05 13.67
N LYS A 213 -5.28 14.81 12.66
CA LYS A 213 -6.12 13.61 12.58
C LYS A 213 -5.31 12.32 12.51
N PHE A 214 -4.15 12.35 11.88
CA PHE A 214 -3.27 11.18 11.77
C PHE A 214 -2.56 10.84 13.09
N ASP A 215 -2.44 11.78 14.03
CA ASP A 215 -1.94 11.52 15.38
C ASP A 215 -2.90 10.64 16.22
N MET A 216 -4.13 10.46 15.76
CA MET A 216 -5.08 9.51 16.35
C MET A 216 -4.78 8.05 16.04
N ILE A 217 -3.80 7.75 15.20
CA ILE A 217 -3.43 6.37 14.90
C ILE A 217 -2.97 5.69 16.18
N SER A 218 -3.60 4.55 16.49
CA SER A 218 -3.28 3.78 17.69
C SER A 218 -1.87 3.19 17.58
N GLY A 219 -1.09 3.25 18.65
CA GLY A 219 0.31 2.87 18.64
C GLY A 219 1.20 4.09 18.83
N THR A 220 2.37 4.07 18.26
CA THR A 220 3.30 5.20 18.27
C THR A 220 3.34 5.87 16.89
N ASN A 221 3.86 7.08 16.81
CA ASN A 221 4.13 7.75 15.51
C ASN A 221 5.10 6.93 14.63
N GLY A 222 5.71 5.88 15.18
CA GLY A 222 6.55 4.91 14.46
C GLY A 222 5.81 4.16 13.36
N LEU A 223 4.52 3.82 13.55
CA LEU A 223 3.74 3.14 12.53
C LEU A 223 3.57 4.01 11.27
N LEU A 224 3.15 5.26 11.46
CA LEU A 224 2.96 6.20 10.36
C LEU A 224 4.29 6.59 9.71
N GLY A 225 5.34 6.84 10.52
CA GLY A 225 6.64 7.25 10.01
C GLY A 225 7.33 6.21 9.13
N ALA A 226 7.08 4.92 9.35
CA ALA A 226 7.66 3.83 8.57
C ALA A 226 6.84 3.47 7.31
N ALA A 227 5.53 3.71 7.31
CA ALA A 227 4.65 3.44 6.17
C ALA A 227 4.85 4.42 5.00
N ASP A 228 4.46 4.03 3.79
CA ASP A 228 4.45 4.90 2.61
C ASP A 228 3.28 5.88 2.62
N GLY A 229 2.23 5.58 3.38
CA GLY A 229 1.09 6.47 3.56
C GLY A 229 0.03 5.87 4.48
N ALA A 230 -1.02 6.64 4.70
CA ALA A 230 -2.15 6.24 5.53
C ALA A 230 -3.48 6.72 4.97
N PHE A 231 -4.50 5.92 5.22
CA PHE A 231 -5.91 6.17 4.94
C PHE A 231 -6.65 6.23 6.27
N LEU A 232 -7.33 7.31 6.56
CA LEU A 232 -8.08 7.50 7.79
C LEU A 232 -9.57 7.62 7.50
N LEU A 233 -10.33 6.55 7.84
CA LEU A 233 -11.79 6.52 7.70
C LEU A 233 -12.46 7.03 8.97
N GLN A 234 -13.22 8.11 8.87
CA GLN A 234 -13.90 8.75 9.98
C GLN A 234 -15.40 8.96 9.70
N LYS A 235 -16.21 8.86 10.75
CA LYS A 235 -17.62 9.28 10.79
C LYS A 235 -17.79 10.28 11.92
N GLU A 236 -18.65 11.28 11.73
CA GLU A 236 -19.00 12.20 12.81
C GLU A 236 -19.75 11.47 13.91
N ARG A 237 -20.77 10.68 13.54
CA ARG A 237 -21.51 9.80 14.45
C ARG A 237 -21.48 8.37 13.93
N ARG A 238 -21.50 7.39 14.83
CA ARG A 238 -21.48 5.97 14.46
C ARG A 238 -22.65 5.53 13.57
N THR A 239 -23.80 6.20 13.73
CA THR A 239 -25.05 5.92 13.00
C THR A 239 -25.06 6.51 11.60
N ASP A 240 -24.18 7.48 11.30
CA ASP A 240 -24.21 8.18 10.01
C ASP A 240 -23.82 7.21 8.87
N SER A 241 -24.47 7.35 7.73
CA SER A 241 -24.04 6.72 6.48
C SER A 241 -22.82 7.44 5.89
N ALA A 242 -22.71 8.76 6.09
CA ALA A 242 -21.63 9.60 5.63
C ALA A 242 -20.32 9.35 6.40
N ALA A 243 -19.20 9.43 5.70
CA ALA A 243 -17.86 9.33 6.24
C ALA A 243 -16.88 10.19 5.44
N THR A 244 -15.74 10.51 6.04
CA THR A 244 -14.57 11.05 5.33
C THR A 244 -13.47 10.01 5.27
N LEU A 245 -12.76 9.95 4.14
CA LEU A 245 -11.54 9.20 3.97
C LEU A 245 -10.42 10.20 3.68
N ASP A 246 -9.62 10.49 4.70
CA ASP A 246 -8.42 11.31 4.57
C ASP A 246 -7.26 10.41 4.15
N ILE A 247 -6.48 10.84 3.14
CA ILE A 247 -5.38 10.07 2.55
C ILE A 247 -4.15 10.96 2.56
N SER A 248 -3.04 10.42 3.08
CA SER A 248 -1.73 11.06 3.06
C SER A 248 -0.65 10.03 2.71
N GLY A 249 0.34 10.42 1.90
CA GLY A 249 1.41 9.51 1.49
C GLY A 249 2.63 10.25 0.95
N ARG A 250 3.78 9.54 0.91
CA ARG A 250 5.06 10.13 0.50
C ARG A 250 5.09 10.56 -0.97
N ASP A 251 4.46 9.75 -1.84
CA ASP A 251 4.52 9.90 -3.30
C ASP A 251 3.17 10.30 -3.91
N GLN A 252 2.23 10.75 -3.09
CA GLN A 252 0.90 11.18 -3.52
C GLN A 252 0.46 12.45 -2.79
N GLN A 253 -0.37 13.25 -3.44
CA GLN A 253 -0.95 14.43 -2.81
C GLN A 253 -1.95 14.02 -1.72
N ASP A 254 -1.99 14.79 -0.63
CA ASP A 254 -3.02 14.64 0.39
C ASP A 254 -4.39 14.85 -0.22
N GLN A 255 -5.30 13.94 0.11
CA GLN A 255 -6.66 13.93 -0.44
C GLN A 255 -7.68 13.74 0.67
N ARG A 256 -8.86 14.32 0.47
CA ARG A 256 -10.04 14.00 1.26
C ARG A 256 -11.17 13.58 0.34
N LEU A 257 -11.70 12.39 0.61
CA LEU A 257 -12.86 11.86 -0.07
C LEU A 257 -14.05 11.86 0.89
N TYR A 258 -15.20 12.34 0.41
CA TYR A 258 -16.46 12.27 1.13
C TYR A 258 -17.23 11.08 0.61
N LEU A 259 -17.52 10.16 1.51
CA LEU A 259 -18.12 8.87 1.20
C LEU A 259 -19.49 8.76 1.87
N SER A 260 -20.41 8.08 1.21
CA SER A 260 -21.64 7.56 1.83
C SER A 260 -21.65 6.03 1.74
N ARG A 261 -22.27 5.38 2.70
CA ARG A 261 -22.42 3.93 2.69
C ARG A 261 -23.85 3.56 2.31
N ASP A 262 -23.97 2.81 1.22
CA ASP A 262 -25.24 2.21 0.83
C ASP A 262 -25.75 1.29 1.95
N GLU A 263 -27.01 1.46 2.35
CA GLU A 263 -27.61 0.74 3.49
C GLU A 263 -27.99 -0.70 3.14
N GLU A 264 -28.29 -0.98 1.88
CA GLU A 264 -28.67 -2.30 1.43
C GLU A 264 -27.46 -3.17 1.13
N ARG A 265 -26.54 -2.68 0.29
CA ARG A 265 -25.35 -3.40 -0.15
C ARG A 265 -24.14 -3.21 0.75
N LEU A 266 -24.16 -2.20 1.62
CA LEU A 266 -23.06 -1.84 2.53
C LEU A 266 -21.76 -1.46 1.82
N VAL A 267 -21.81 -1.12 0.54
CA VAL A 267 -20.69 -0.57 -0.25
C VAL A 267 -20.55 0.91 -0.03
N TRP A 268 -19.34 1.41 -0.15
CA TRP A 268 -19.04 2.83 -0.05
C TRP A 268 -19.11 3.47 -1.43
N GLN A 269 -19.77 4.61 -1.52
CA GLN A 269 -19.93 5.44 -2.71
C GLN A 269 -19.19 6.76 -2.49
N LEU A 270 -18.51 7.26 -3.52
CA LEU A 270 -17.87 8.57 -3.50
C LEU A 270 -18.92 9.64 -3.82
N GLU A 271 -19.12 10.57 -2.89
CA GLU A 271 -20.02 11.71 -3.08
C GLU A 271 -19.31 12.89 -3.74
N ARG A 272 -18.09 13.20 -3.24
CA ARG A 272 -17.24 14.28 -3.76
C ARG A 272 -15.80 14.15 -3.27
N THR A 273 -14.90 14.86 -3.93
CA THR A 273 -13.51 15.05 -3.50
C THR A 273 -13.34 16.38 -2.76
N GLY A 274 -12.33 16.49 -1.90
CA GLY A 274 -12.06 17.74 -1.16
C GLY A 274 -11.69 18.93 -2.06
N THR A 275 -11.14 18.66 -3.26
CA THR A 275 -10.79 19.68 -4.26
C THR A 275 -12.01 20.31 -4.93
N GLU A 276 -13.17 19.68 -4.90
CA GLU A 276 -14.41 20.21 -5.50
C GLU A 276 -15.05 21.31 -4.63
N LEU A 277 -14.76 21.32 -3.32
CA LEU A 277 -15.22 22.38 -2.41
C LEU A 277 -14.71 23.80 -2.75
N TRP A 278 -13.58 23.89 -3.45
CA TRP A 278 -12.98 25.17 -3.86
C TRP A 278 -13.57 25.73 -5.15
N ARG A 279 -14.44 24.98 -5.83
CA ARG A 279 -15.04 25.36 -7.11
C ARG A 279 -16.48 25.85 -7.00
N GLU A 280 -17.14 25.65 -5.87
CA GLU A 280 -18.44 26.25 -5.60
C GLU A 280 -18.22 27.71 -5.15
N PRO A 281 -18.73 28.72 -5.92
CA PRO A 281 -18.69 30.10 -5.44
C PRO A 281 -19.47 30.22 -4.14
N PRO A 282 -19.07 31.06 -3.20
CA PRO A 282 -19.87 31.35 -2.02
C PRO A 282 -21.19 31.97 -2.48
N ASP A 283 -22.32 31.45 -1.95
CA ASP A 283 -23.66 32.02 -2.13
C ASP A 283 -23.73 33.48 -1.66
#